data_e02c0b1fdfa6e60baecc850033e11c4b
#
_entry.id   e02c0b1fdfa6e60baecc850033e11c4b
#
_cell.length_a   1.000
_cell.length_b   1.000
_cell.length_c   1.000
_cell.angle_alpha   90.00
_cell.angle_beta   90.00
_cell.angle_gamma   90.00
#
_symmetry.space_group_name_H-M   'P 1'
#
loop_
_entity.id
_entity.type
_entity.pdbx_description
1 polymer ?
#
loop_
_entity_poly.entity_id
_entity_poly.type
_entity_poly.pdbx_seq_one_letter_code
_entity_poly.pdbx_strand_id
1 'polypeptide(L)'
;MLLLKKTYQAFFILGVFLIPFNSDIPKWMGFLGEYSSDSSPLFFIISFIFLLVYQLKSGKIYIPYRTIEYQLLILFIAVLFFVTLLNIHHILDYYFKQTSGTMRFVRQMIALLISAGAFLYTFLNVGKDFGALPFFFLLRKLFLISFVLVFCCGFVEFLIVTFNLTQLRPIFDLFDMFPFVNTRLDFKLTRVSSLTYEPPALGTYLITAAGFLFSYILTGKKIIRFLPFVLLVFLAIVSKSRTAFVVILLQAFVGVILMYIYYKDFRKYFNIALLFTVIGVASVSFVYRAAVTEAIQ
;
A
#
# COMPACT_ATOMS: atom_id res chain seq x y z
N MET A 1 -26.05 -7.13 19.68
CA MET A 1 -25.13 -5.97 19.63
C MET A 1 -23.67 -6.39 19.56
N LEU A 2 -23.15 -7.19 20.51
CA LEU A 2 -21.75 -7.65 20.51
C LEU A 2 -21.35 -8.40 19.23
N LEU A 3 -22.25 -9.26 18.71
CA LEU A 3 -22.02 -10.00 17.46
C LEU A 3 -21.81 -9.07 16.28
N LEU A 4 -22.71 -8.08 16.08
CA LEU A 4 -22.60 -7.10 14.99
C LEU A 4 -21.27 -6.30 15.09
N LYS A 5 -20.87 -5.94 16.32
CA LYS A 5 -19.59 -5.28 16.54
C LYS A 5 -18.42 -6.12 16.09
N LYS A 6 -18.36 -7.39 16.49
CA LYS A 6 -17.31 -8.31 16.05
C LYS A 6 -17.34 -8.57 14.54
N THR A 7 -18.54 -8.63 13.95
CA THR A 7 -18.71 -8.89 12.52
C THR A 7 -18.10 -7.77 11.66
N TYR A 8 -18.45 -6.48 11.89
CA TYR A 8 -17.86 -5.44 11.07
C TYR A 8 -16.35 -5.29 11.29
N GLN A 9 -15.86 -5.50 12.52
CA GLN A 9 -14.43 -5.51 12.81
C GLN A 9 -13.70 -6.65 12.05
N ALA A 10 -14.29 -7.85 12.02
CA ALA A 10 -13.73 -8.99 11.30
C ALA A 10 -13.66 -8.75 9.79
N PHE A 11 -14.74 -8.22 9.18
CA PHE A 11 -14.73 -7.87 7.75
C PHE A 11 -13.73 -6.77 7.43
N PHE A 12 -13.58 -5.78 8.31
CA PHE A 12 -12.55 -4.75 8.15
C PHE A 12 -11.13 -5.35 8.17
N ILE A 13 -10.84 -6.19 9.14
CA ILE A 13 -9.55 -6.88 9.28
C ILE A 13 -9.26 -7.74 8.04
N LEU A 14 -10.26 -8.48 7.57
CA LEU A 14 -10.15 -9.30 6.36
C LEU A 14 -9.90 -8.44 5.12
N GLY A 15 -10.60 -7.30 4.99
CA GLY A 15 -10.37 -6.35 3.91
C GLY A 15 -8.93 -5.81 3.91
N VAL A 16 -8.38 -5.44 5.07
CA VAL A 16 -6.98 -4.99 5.18
C VAL A 16 -6.00 -6.11 4.79
N PHE A 17 -6.24 -7.33 5.25
CA PHE A 17 -5.40 -8.48 4.89
C PHE A 17 -5.39 -8.76 3.39
N LEU A 18 -6.56 -8.64 2.74
CA LEU A 18 -6.75 -8.96 1.32
C LEU A 18 -6.34 -7.84 0.35
N ILE A 19 -5.81 -6.71 0.81
CA ILE A 19 -5.37 -5.62 -0.08
C ILE A 19 -4.48 -6.12 -1.23
N PRO A 20 -3.45 -6.98 -1.03
CA PRO A 20 -2.60 -7.43 -2.13
C PRO A 20 -3.18 -8.60 -2.96
N PHE A 21 -4.34 -9.16 -2.59
CA PHE A 21 -4.94 -10.31 -3.26
C PHE A 21 -5.93 -9.84 -4.32
N ASN A 22 -5.45 -9.43 -5.49
CA ASN A 22 -6.29 -8.80 -6.50
C ASN A 22 -5.92 -9.18 -7.94
N SER A 23 -5.27 -10.33 -8.16
CA SER A 23 -4.89 -10.76 -9.50
C SER A 23 -6.00 -11.51 -10.25
N ASP A 24 -7.00 -12.03 -9.55
CA ASP A 24 -8.20 -12.60 -10.16
C ASP A 24 -9.48 -12.12 -9.48
N ILE A 25 -10.48 -11.83 -10.30
CA ILE A 25 -11.76 -11.35 -9.82
C ILE A 25 -12.81 -12.38 -10.17
N PRO A 26 -13.58 -12.84 -9.19
CA PRO A 26 -14.67 -13.76 -9.44
C PRO A 26 -15.64 -13.20 -10.48
N LYS A 27 -16.05 -14.01 -11.46
CA LYS A 27 -16.94 -13.59 -12.57
C LYS A 27 -18.24 -12.91 -12.11
N TRP A 28 -18.74 -13.30 -10.92
CA TRP A 28 -19.94 -12.69 -10.32
C TRP A 28 -19.74 -11.24 -9.89
N MET A 29 -18.50 -10.78 -9.71
CA MET A 29 -18.19 -9.37 -9.43
C MET A 29 -18.04 -8.52 -10.70
N GLY A 30 -18.07 -9.14 -11.89
CA GLY A 30 -17.90 -8.44 -13.17
C GLY A 30 -18.90 -7.31 -13.43
N PHE A 31 -20.04 -7.28 -12.71
CA PHE A 31 -21.00 -6.15 -12.77
C PHE A 31 -20.40 -4.83 -12.26
N LEU A 32 -19.35 -4.87 -11.45
CA LEU A 32 -18.64 -3.68 -10.96
C LEU A 32 -17.71 -3.07 -12.03
N GLY A 33 -17.50 -3.75 -13.16
CA GLY A 33 -16.68 -3.26 -14.27
C GLY A 33 -15.21 -3.06 -13.89
N GLU A 34 -14.61 -1.95 -14.31
CA GLU A 34 -13.21 -1.61 -14.05
C GLU A 34 -12.88 -1.47 -12.54
N TYR A 35 -13.90 -1.31 -11.69
CA TYR A 35 -13.75 -1.18 -10.23
C TYR A 35 -13.72 -2.51 -9.50
N SER A 36 -13.90 -3.62 -10.22
CA SER A 36 -13.83 -4.95 -9.66
C SER A 36 -12.40 -5.48 -9.48
N SER A 37 -11.40 -4.68 -9.84
CA SER A 37 -9.98 -5.11 -9.81
C SER A 37 -9.44 -5.40 -8.41
N ASP A 38 -10.12 -4.97 -7.37
CA ASP A 38 -9.64 -5.12 -6.00
C ASP A 38 -10.62 -5.91 -5.12
N SER A 39 -10.14 -6.95 -4.47
CA SER A 39 -10.92 -7.78 -3.53
C SER A 39 -11.29 -7.02 -2.24
N SER A 40 -10.38 -6.19 -1.74
CA SER A 40 -10.51 -5.53 -0.44
C SER A 40 -11.70 -4.56 -0.34
N PRO A 41 -12.10 -3.76 -1.36
CA PRO A 41 -13.26 -2.87 -1.28
C PRO A 41 -14.56 -3.59 -0.96
N LEU A 42 -14.76 -4.82 -1.44
CA LEU A 42 -15.94 -5.61 -1.11
C LEU A 42 -16.07 -5.81 0.40
N PHE A 43 -14.99 -6.21 1.06
CA PHE A 43 -14.99 -6.46 2.49
C PHE A 43 -15.12 -5.18 3.31
N PHE A 44 -14.59 -4.06 2.82
CA PHE A 44 -14.80 -2.74 3.44
C PHE A 44 -16.24 -2.27 3.33
N ILE A 45 -16.91 -2.48 2.17
CA ILE A 45 -18.34 -2.16 2.00
C ILE A 45 -19.20 -3.02 2.94
N ILE A 46 -18.94 -4.32 3.01
CA ILE A 46 -19.65 -5.23 3.93
C ILE A 46 -19.44 -4.77 5.38
N SER A 47 -18.21 -4.46 5.76
CA SER A 47 -17.88 -3.92 7.08
C SER A 47 -18.65 -2.63 7.37
N PHE A 48 -18.69 -1.70 6.43
CA PHE A 48 -19.43 -0.45 6.53
C PHE A 48 -20.94 -0.68 6.74
N ILE A 49 -21.56 -1.58 5.97
CA ILE A 49 -22.98 -1.92 6.12
C ILE A 49 -23.24 -2.47 7.53
N PHE A 50 -22.45 -3.42 8.02
CA PHE A 50 -22.62 -3.96 9.37
C PHE A 50 -22.38 -2.92 10.46
N LEU A 51 -21.44 -1.97 10.25
CA LEU A 51 -21.21 -0.84 11.14
C LEU A 51 -22.44 0.07 11.19
N LEU A 52 -23.05 0.42 10.05
CA LEU A 52 -24.28 1.23 10.01
C LEU A 52 -25.42 0.52 10.75
N VAL A 53 -25.64 -0.78 10.50
CA VAL A 53 -26.66 -1.56 11.20
C VAL A 53 -26.42 -1.58 12.72
N TYR A 54 -25.14 -1.72 13.13
CA TYR A 54 -24.77 -1.65 14.54
C TYR A 54 -25.09 -0.29 15.15
N GLN A 55 -24.73 0.80 14.47
CA GLN A 55 -24.98 2.17 14.96
C GLN A 55 -26.46 2.49 15.02
N LEU A 56 -27.26 2.12 14.02
CA LEU A 56 -28.71 2.29 14.04
C LEU A 56 -29.36 1.55 15.20
N LYS A 57 -28.96 0.28 15.44
CA LYS A 57 -29.47 -0.50 16.58
C LYS A 57 -29.00 0.02 17.94
N SER A 58 -27.83 0.68 17.99
CA SER A 58 -27.32 1.26 19.24
C SER A 58 -27.91 2.63 19.55
N GLY A 59 -28.61 3.26 18.60
CA GLY A 59 -29.09 4.64 18.70
C GLY A 59 -27.97 5.68 18.75
N LYS A 60 -26.72 5.30 18.43
CA LYS A 60 -25.54 6.18 18.51
C LYS A 60 -24.79 6.14 17.19
N ILE A 61 -24.98 7.18 16.38
CA ILE A 61 -24.20 7.38 15.14
C ILE A 61 -22.98 8.23 15.51
N TYR A 62 -21.80 7.69 15.26
CA TYR A 62 -20.56 8.43 15.47
C TYR A 62 -19.99 8.89 14.14
N ILE A 63 -20.05 10.20 13.89
CA ILE A 63 -19.42 10.85 12.74
C ILE A 63 -18.13 11.51 13.22
N PRO A 64 -16.97 11.10 12.71
CA PRO A 64 -15.65 11.60 13.17
C PRO A 64 -15.30 12.97 12.58
N TYR A 65 -16.23 13.93 12.57
CA TYR A 65 -16.05 15.25 11.93
C TYR A 65 -14.93 16.10 12.54
N ARG A 66 -14.47 15.77 13.77
CA ARG A 66 -13.37 16.47 14.45
C ARG A 66 -11.99 15.88 14.13
N THR A 67 -11.92 14.75 13.46
CA THR A 67 -10.63 14.19 13.07
C THR A 67 -10.09 14.91 11.84
N ILE A 68 -8.78 15.17 11.83
CA ILE A 68 -8.13 15.90 10.75
C ILE A 68 -8.26 15.16 9.41
N GLU A 69 -8.21 13.83 9.46
CA GLU A 69 -8.33 12.97 8.29
C GLU A 69 -9.69 13.14 7.61
N TYR A 70 -10.76 13.22 8.40
CA TYR A 70 -12.11 13.41 7.87
C TYR A 70 -12.31 14.83 7.31
N GLN A 71 -11.77 15.83 7.99
CA GLN A 71 -11.79 17.23 7.52
C GLN A 71 -11.01 17.39 6.20
N LEU A 72 -9.84 16.76 6.09
CA LEU A 72 -9.04 16.76 4.85
C LEU A 72 -9.77 16.06 3.71
N LEU A 73 -10.48 14.95 3.97
CA LEU A 73 -11.29 14.28 2.95
C LEU A 73 -12.41 15.19 2.44
N ILE A 74 -13.14 15.87 3.35
CA ILE A 74 -14.20 16.80 2.96
C ILE A 74 -13.63 17.95 2.14
N LEU A 75 -12.51 18.53 2.58
CA LEU A 75 -11.82 19.59 1.84
C LEU A 75 -11.39 19.12 0.45
N PHE A 76 -10.79 17.92 0.36
CA PHE A 76 -10.40 17.33 -0.92
C PHE A 76 -11.59 17.18 -1.87
N ILE A 77 -12.72 16.65 -1.38
CA ILE A 77 -13.95 16.49 -2.18
C ILE A 77 -14.46 17.87 -2.63
N ALA A 78 -14.47 18.87 -1.75
CA ALA A 78 -14.90 20.22 -2.09
C ALA A 78 -14.02 20.85 -3.18
N VAL A 79 -12.68 20.73 -3.05
CA VAL A 79 -11.73 21.20 -4.07
C VAL A 79 -11.93 20.47 -5.39
N LEU A 80 -12.13 19.14 -5.35
CA LEU A 80 -12.38 18.34 -6.55
C LEU A 80 -13.65 18.82 -7.29
N PHE A 81 -14.75 19.06 -6.57
CA PHE A 81 -15.97 19.61 -7.15
C PHE A 81 -15.74 20.99 -7.76
N PHE A 82 -15.03 21.87 -7.05
CA PHE A 82 -14.72 23.22 -7.54
C PHE A 82 -13.90 23.19 -8.82
N VAL A 83 -12.81 22.39 -8.85
CA VAL A 83 -11.99 22.21 -10.06
C VAL A 83 -12.81 21.59 -11.20
N THR A 84 -13.71 20.66 -10.91
CA THR A 84 -14.59 20.06 -11.91
C THR A 84 -15.53 21.10 -12.52
N LEU A 85 -16.13 21.97 -11.71
CA LEU A 85 -17.01 23.04 -12.19
C LEU A 85 -16.26 24.01 -13.11
N LEU A 86 -15.03 24.36 -12.78
CA LEU A 86 -14.18 25.22 -13.63
C LEU A 86 -13.84 24.57 -14.98
N ASN A 87 -13.79 23.24 -15.05
CA ASN A 87 -13.40 22.51 -16.26
C ASN A 87 -14.60 21.78 -16.92
N ILE A 88 -15.82 22.17 -16.60
CA ILE A 88 -17.02 21.43 -17.02
C ILE A 88 -17.13 21.29 -18.53
N HIS A 89 -16.78 22.33 -19.32
CA HIS A 89 -16.81 22.29 -20.78
C HIS A 89 -15.88 21.19 -21.32
N HIS A 90 -14.64 21.13 -20.82
CA HIS A 90 -13.71 20.07 -21.23
C HIS A 90 -14.18 18.68 -20.87
N ILE A 91 -14.89 18.51 -19.74
CA ILE A 91 -15.43 17.22 -19.31
C ILE A 91 -16.61 16.81 -20.21
N LEU A 92 -17.48 17.74 -20.61
CA LEU A 92 -18.62 17.46 -21.47
C LEU A 92 -18.20 17.03 -22.88
N ASP A 93 -17.20 17.69 -23.42
CA ASP A 93 -16.72 17.46 -24.80
C ASP A 93 -15.74 16.29 -24.91
N TYR A 94 -15.24 15.78 -23.76
CA TYR A 94 -14.23 14.73 -23.74
C TYR A 94 -14.83 13.34 -23.95
N TYR A 95 -14.26 12.60 -24.90
CA TYR A 95 -14.63 11.22 -25.17
C TYR A 95 -13.39 10.32 -25.19
N PHE A 96 -13.34 9.32 -24.32
CA PHE A 96 -12.19 8.42 -24.22
C PHE A 96 -12.64 6.98 -23.95
N LYS A 97 -12.04 6.01 -24.67
CA LYS A 97 -12.35 4.58 -24.53
C LYS A 97 -13.86 4.29 -24.53
N GLN A 98 -14.58 4.83 -25.51
CA GLN A 98 -16.04 4.66 -25.70
C GLN A 98 -16.92 5.17 -24.54
N THR A 99 -16.40 6.01 -23.67
CA THR A 99 -17.15 6.62 -22.57
C THR A 99 -17.10 8.15 -22.66
N SER A 100 -18.25 8.82 -22.45
CA SER A 100 -18.29 10.27 -22.34
C SER A 100 -17.58 10.72 -21.05
N GLY A 101 -16.97 11.90 -21.07
CA GLY A 101 -16.30 12.47 -19.92
C GLY A 101 -17.22 12.59 -18.71
N THR A 102 -18.48 12.94 -18.91
CA THR A 102 -19.49 13.02 -17.84
C THR A 102 -19.71 11.65 -17.16
N MET A 103 -19.91 10.59 -17.94
CA MET A 103 -20.11 9.25 -17.37
C MET A 103 -18.88 8.78 -16.61
N ARG A 104 -17.70 9.06 -17.15
CA ARG A 104 -16.42 8.74 -16.49
C ARG A 104 -16.26 9.51 -15.19
N PHE A 105 -16.58 10.81 -15.18
CA PHE A 105 -16.55 11.61 -13.97
C PHE A 105 -17.49 11.06 -12.89
N VAL A 106 -18.75 10.78 -13.25
CA VAL A 106 -19.73 10.23 -12.32
C VAL A 106 -19.25 8.90 -11.73
N ARG A 107 -18.75 7.99 -12.57
CA ARG A 107 -18.20 6.70 -12.09
C ARG A 107 -17.03 6.89 -11.13
N GLN A 108 -16.07 7.77 -11.47
CA GLN A 108 -14.91 8.04 -10.61
C GLN A 108 -15.33 8.70 -9.29
N MET A 109 -16.33 9.58 -9.31
CA MET A 109 -16.86 10.20 -8.11
C MET A 109 -17.55 9.18 -7.20
N ILE A 110 -18.36 8.29 -7.76
CA ILE A 110 -18.99 7.20 -6.99
C ILE A 110 -17.92 6.30 -6.38
N ALA A 111 -16.90 5.90 -7.16
CA ALA A 111 -15.79 5.10 -6.66
C ALA A 111 -15.03 5.80 -5.51
N LEU A 112 -14.76 7.11 -5.64
CA LEU A 112 -14.15 7.90 -4.58
C LEU A 112 -15.01 7.95 -3.33
N LEU A 113 -16.30 8.20 -3.44
CA LEU A 113 -17.22 8.26 -2.30
C LEU A 113 -17.33 6.91 -1.59
N ILE A 114 -17.36 5.81 -2.35
CA ILE A 114 -17.39 4.46 -1.76
C ILE A 114 -16.04 4.12 -1.12
N SER A 115 -14.95 4.27 -1.83
CA SER A 115 -13.64 3.84 -1.34
C SER A 115 -13.12 4.74 -0.22
N ALA A 116 -13.16 6.05 -0.38
CA ALA A 116 -12.66 6.98 0.62
C ALA A 116 -13.70 7.21 1.74
N GLY A 117 -14.98 7.45 1.40
CA GLY A 117 -16.03 7.72 2.38
C GLY A 117 -16.33 6.51 3.27
N ALA A 118 -16.69 5.38 2.68
CA ALA A 118 -17.04 4.18 3.44
C ALA A 118 -15.82 3.58 4.14
N PHE A 119 -14.65 3.51 3.47
CA PHE A 119 -13.41 3.01 4.06
C PHE A 119 -12.96 3.88 5.23
N LEU A 120 -12.79 5.19 5.03
CA LEU A 120 -12.29 6.09 6.08
C LEU A 120 -13.24 6.14 7.27
N TYR A 121 -14.54 6.19 7.03
CA TYR A 121 -15.54 6.14 8.09
C TYR A 121 -15.43 4.87 8.92
N THR A 122 -15.32 3.72 8.27
CA THR A 122 -15.16 2.42 8.93
C THR A 122 -13.83 2.34 9.69
N PHE A 123 -12.74 2.77 9.06
CA PHE A 123 -11.39 2.81 9.64
C PHE A 123 -11.37 3.61 10.95
N LEU A 124 -11.94 4.81 10.96
CA LEU A 124 -11.96 5.68 12.14
C LEU A 124 -12.83 5.11 13.27
N ASN A 125 -13.98 4.47 12.93
CA ASN A 125 -14.83 3.83 13.91
C ASN A 125 -14.18 2.58 14.51
N VAL A 126 -13.57 1.74 13.69
CA VAL A 126 -12.82 0.56 14.15
C VAL A 126 -11.63 0.99 15.00
N GLY A 127 -10.88 2.01 14.56
CA GLY A 127 -9.77 2.58 15.33
C GLY A 127 -10.19 3.12 16.70
N LYS A 128 -11.35 3.79 16.77
CA LYS A 128 -11.94 4.23 18.04
C LYS A 128 -12.27 3.06 18.96
N ASP A 129 -12.82 1.98 18.41
CA ASP A 129 -13.23 0.81 19.19
C ASP A 129 -12.05 0.05 19.81
N PHE A 130 -10.95 -0.07 19.09
CA PHE A 130 -9.73 -0.74 19.56
C PHE A 130 -8.85 0.19 20.41
N GLY A 131 -8.95 1.51 20.21
CA GLY A 131 -7.97 2.49 20.68
C GLY A 131 -6.77 2.61 19.74
N ALA A 132 -6.17 3.80 19.68
CA ALA A 132 -5.17 4.13 18.65
C ALA A 132 -3.96 3.18 18.64
N LEU A 133 -3.36 2.91 19.78
CA LEU A 133 -2.15 2.11 19.88
C LEU A 133 -2.39 0.60 19.61
N PRO A 134 -3.39 -0.07 20.21
CA PRO A 134 -3.74 -1.44 19.86
C PRO A 134 -4.13 -1.61 18.40
N PHE A 135 -4.87 -0.64 17.84
CA PHE A 135 -5.26 -0.65 16.45
C PHE A 135 -4.05 -0.57 15.52
N PHE A 136 -3.10 0.32 15.80
CA PHE A 136 -1.84 0.40 15.06
C PHE A 136 -1.08 -0.93 15.08
N PHE A 137 -0.96 -1.58 16.24
CA PHE A 137 -0.28 -2.87 16.33
C PHE A 137 -1.01 -3.99 15.59
N LEU A 138 -2.35 -3.95 15.58
CA LEU A 138 -3.16 -4.87 14.79
C LEU A 138 -2.89 -4.69 13.29
N LEU A 139 -2.96 -3.46 12.77
CA LEU A 139 -2.67 -3.16 11.37
C LEU A 139 -1.24 -3.57 10.99
N ARG A 140 -0.27 -3.22 11.83
CA ARG A 140 1.14 -3.60 11.62
C ARG A 140 1.31 -5.12 11.50
N LYS A 141 0.63 -5.90 12.34
CA LYS A 141 0.67 -7.36 12.27
C LYS A 141 0.00 -7.88 11.01
N LEU A 142 -1.14 -7.32 10.61
CA LEU A 142 -1.85 -7.70 9.39
C LEU A 142 -1.00 -7.43 8.14
N PHE A 143 -0.40 -6.24 8.05
CA PHE A 143 0.50 -5.90 6.94
C PHE A 143 1.74 -6.79 6.93
N LEU A 144 2.28 -7.20 8.08
CA LEU A 144 3.39 -8.14 8.11
C LEU A 144 2.98 -9.52 7.57
N ILE A 145 1.83 -10.05 8.01
CA ILE A 145 1.36 -11.39 7.58
C ILE A 145 1.05 -11.38 6.08
N SER A 146 0.30 -10.40 5.58
CA SER A 146 0.01 -10.27 4.14
C SER A 146 1.29 -10.06 3.33
N PHE A 147 2.23 -9.26 3.84
CA PHE A 147 3.52 -9.03 3.19
C PHE A 147 4.38 -10.29 3.09
N VAL A 148 4.40 -11.14 4.10
CA VAL A 148 5.13 -12.42 4.04
C VAL A 148 4.62 -13.28 2.87
N LEU A 149 3.31 -13.36 2.67
CA LEU A 149 2.73 -14.09 1.54
C LEU A 149 3.08 -13.45 0.20
N VAL A 150 2.97 -12.11 0.11
CA VAL A 150 3.38 -11.34 -1.07
C VAL A 150 4.87 -11.56 -1.37
N PHE A 151 5.71 -11.52 -0.34
CA PHE A 151 7.14 -11.74 -0.51
C PHE A 151 7.45 -13.16 -0.99
N CYS A 152 6.86 -14.19 -0.38
CA CYS A 152 7.07 -15.57 -0.80
C CYS A 152 6.68 -15.79 -2.25
N CYS A 153 5.49 -15.34 -2.67
CA CYS A 153 5.04 -15.44 -4.05
C CYS A 153 5.96 -14.64 -5.00
N GLY A 154 6.21 -13.37 -4.69
CA GLY A 154 7.04 -12.50 -5.53
C GLY A 154 8.51 -12.95 -5.61
N PHE A 155 9.04 -13.58 -4.57
CA PHE A 155 10.39 -14.15 -4.60
C PHE A 155 10.47 -15.39 -5.51
N VAL A 156 9.48 -16.28 -5.45
CA VAL A 156 9.39 -17.42 -6.38
C VAL A 156 9.23 -16.94 -7.82
N GLU A 157 8.34 -15.97 -8.06
CA GLU A 157 8.17 -15.33 -9.38
C GLU A 157 9.49 -14.72 -9.88
N PHE A 158 10.21 -14.00 -9.03
CA PHE A 158 11.52 -13.42 -9.36
C PHE A 158 12.53 -14.49 -9.79
N LEU A 159 12.62 -15.60 -9.08
CA LEU A 159 13.51 -16.70 -9.44
C LEU A 159 13.16 -17.31 -10.80
N ILE A 160 11.86 -17.50 -11.08
CA ILE A 160 11.39 -18.05 -12.36
C ILE A 160 11.70 -17.08 -13.51
N VAL A 161 11.33 -15.80 -13.34
CA VAL A 161 11.39 -14.82 -14.44
C VAL A 161 12.82 -14.34 -14.71
N THR A 162 13.64 -14.19 -13.65
CA THR A 162 15.02 -13.65 -13.79
C THR A 162 16.05 -14.73 -14.08
N PHE A 163 15.94 -15.89 -13.44
CA PHE A 163 16.92 -16.98 -13.56
C PHE A 163 16.38 -18.15 -14.40
N ASN A 164 15.18 -18.02 -14.99
CA ASN A 164 14.53 -19.04 -15.79
C ASN A 164 14.37 -20.40 -15.09
N LEU A 165 14.16 -20.38 -13.74
CA LEU A 165 13.98 -21.56 -12.93
C LEU A 165 12.53 -22.09 -13.03
N THR A 166 12.13 -22.55 -14.23
CA THR A 166 10.77 -23.02 -14.53
C THR A 166 10.34 -24.21 -13.66
N GLN A 167 11.29 -24.92 -13.06
CA GLN A 167 11.02 -26.02 -12.10
C GLN A 167 10.27 -25.55 -10.84
N LEU A 168 10.33 -24.24 -10.51
CA LEU A 168 9.62 -23.66 -9.37
C LEU A 168 8.16 -23.31 -9.70
N ARG A 169 7.72 -23.46 -10.96
CA ARG A 169 6.35 -23.15 -11.37
C ARG A 169 5.26 -23.86 -10.54
N PRO A 170 5.38 -25.16 -10.19
CA PRO A 170 4.38 -25.81 -9.32
C PRO A 170 4.24 -25.14 -7.95
N ILE A 171 5.35 -24.60 -7.40
CA ILE A 171 5.33 -23.86 -6.12
C ILE A 171 4.65 -22.49 -6.30
N PHE A 172 4.87 -21.84 -7.45
CA PHE A 172 4.21 -20.59 -7.78
C PHE A 172 2.70 -20.77 -7.98
N ASP A 173 2.29 -21.82 -8.67
CA ASP A 173 0.89 -22.16 -8.93
C ASP A 173 0.13 -22.54 -7.63
N LEU A 174 0.83 -22.91 -6.53
CA LEU A 174 0.19 -23.12 -5.22
C LEU A 174 -0.48 -21.86 -4.67
N PHE A 175 -0.02 -20.66 -5.08
CA PHE A 175 -0.65 -19.42 -4.65
C PHE A 175 -2.03 -19.19 -5.25
N ASP A 176 -2.41 -19.91 -6.33
CA ASP A 176 -3.76 -19.88 -6.90
C ASP A 176 -4.83 -20.48 -5.97
N MET A 177 -4.41 -21.17 -4.90
CA MET A 177 -5.34 -21.64 -3.86
C MET A 177 -5.93 -20.49 -3.02
N PHE A 178 -5.28 -19.31 -3.01
CA PHE A 178 -5.82 -18.16 -2.32
C PHE A 178 -6.96 -17.52 -3.12
N PRO A 179 -8.02 -17.07 -2.44
CA PRO A 179 -9.10 -16.37 -3.11
C PRO A 179 -8.60 -15.07 -3.75
N PHE A 180 -9.13 -14.74 -4.92
CA PHE A 180 -8.78 -13.54 -5.71
C PHE A 180 -7.34 -13.53 -6.25
N VAL A 181 -6.71 -14.69 -6.36
CA VAL A 181 -5.37 -14.85 -6.91
C VAL A 181 -5.41 -15.74 -8.14
N ASN A 182 -4.73 -15.32 -9.20
CA ASN A 182 -4.42 -16.09 -10.39
C ASN A 182 -3.00 -15.70 -10.82
N THR A 183 -2.05 -16.57 -10.56
CA THR A 183 -0.64 -16.30 -10.80
C THR A 183 -0.33 -16.25 -12.29
N ARG A 184 0.34 -15.17 -12.71
CA ARG A 184 0.75 -14.96 -14.11
C ARG A 184 2.21 -14.61 -14.18
N LEU A 185 2.92 -15.17 -15.16
CA LEU A 185 4.34 -14.92 -15.37
C LEU A 185 4.52 -14.00 -16.57
N ASP A 186 5.20 -12.87 -16.37
CA ASP A 186 5.58 -11.95 -17.44
C ASP A 186 7.08 -12.07 -17.77
N PHE A 187 7.40 -13.01 -18.66
CA PHE A 187 8.76 -13.21 -19.14
C PHE A 187 9.27 -12.07 -20.03
N LYS A 188 8.36 -11.28 -20.66
CA LYS A 188 8.75 -10.22 -21.59
C LYS A 188 9.35 -9.02 -20.87
N LEU A 189 8.68 -8.57 -19.81
CA LEU A 189 9.09 -7.37 -19.06
C LEU A 189 9.99 -7.71 -17.88
N THR A 190 10.13 -8.98 -17.52
CA THR A 190 10.91 -9.45 -16.36
C THR A 190 10.58 -8.65 -15.10
N ARG A 191 9.29 -8.43 -14.86
CA ARG A 191 8.75 -7.70 -13.71
C ARG A 191 7.99 -8.66 -12.81
N VAL A 192 8.06 -8.39 -11.51
CA VAL A 192 7.34 -9.16 -10.50
C VAL A 192 6.05 -8.44 -10.15
N SER A 193 4.95 -9.18 -10.18
CA SER A 193 3.60 -8.75 -9.78
C SER A 193 3.11 -9.41 -8.49
N SER A 194 3.69 -10.54 -8.12
CA SER A 194 3.33 -11.33 -6.94
C SER A 194 1.84 -11.72 -6.92
N LEU A 195 1.12 -11.42 -5.85
CA LEU A 195 -0.31 -11.71 -5.68
C LEU A 195 -1.22 -10.65 -6.32
N THR A 196 -0.63 -9.60 -6.95
CA THR A 196 -1.39 -8.53 -7.57
C THR A 196 -1.54 -8.74 -9.09
N TYR A 197 -2.54 -8.12 -9.69
CA TYR A 197 -2.82 -8.26 -11.12
C TYR A 197 -1.73 -7.66 -12.03
N GLU A 198 -0.94 -6.69 -11.52
CA GLU A 198 0.15 -6.07 -12.27
C GLU A 198 1.22 -5.44 -11.36
N PRO A 199 2.46 -5.21 -11.84
CA PRO A 199 3.54 -4.63 -11.04
C PRO A 199 3.26 -3.24 -10.44
N PRO A 200 2.52 -2.31 -11.08
CA PRO A 200 2.11 -1.06 -10.45
C PRO A 200 1.21 -1.24 -9.24
N ALA A 201 0.30 -2.22 -9.27
CA ALA A 201 -0.56 -2.55 -8.13
C ALA A 201 0.25 -3.10 -6.95
N LEU A 202 1.25 -3.97 -7.23
CA LEU A 202 2.23 -4.38 -6.23
C LEU A 202 2.94 -3.16 -5.63
N GLY A 203 3.39 -2.22 -6.48
CA GLY A 203 4.02 -0.98 -6.02
C GLY A 203 3.14 -0.18 -5.06
N THR A 204 1.86 -0.03 -5.35
CA THR A 204 0.89 0.66 -4.50
C THR A 204 0.73 -0.03 -3.14
N TYR A 205 0.64 -1.37 -3.15
CA TYR A 205 0.60 -2.15 -1.91
C TYR A 205 1.89 -1.97 -1.08
N LEU A 206 3.07 -2.05 -1.71
CA LEU A 206 4.36 -1.88 -1.02
C LEU A 206 4.49 -0.49 -0.39
N ILE A 207 4.06 0.58 -1.07
CA ILE A 207 4.00 1.93 -0.52
C ILE A 207 3.11 1.97 0.73
N THR A 208 1.95 1.35 0.68
CA THR A 208 1.01 1.33 1.81
C THR A 208 1.58 0.55 3.00
N ALA A 209 2.24 -0.58 2.76
CA ALA A 209 2.82 -1.41 3.80
C ALA A 209 4.12 -0.83 4.41
N ALA A 210 4.85 0.02 3.65
CA ALA A 210 6.21 0.43 4.00
C ALA A 210 6.31 1.11 5.37
N GLY A 211 5.41 2.03 5.71
CA GLY A 211 5.41 2.70 7.01
C GLY A 211 5.17 1.73 8.17
N PHE A 212 4.26 0.76 8.00
CA PHE A 212 4.01 -0.27 9.01
C PHE A 212 5.20 -1.21 9.20
N LEU A 213 5.83 -1.65 8.11
CA LEU A 213 6.99 -2.53 8.17
C LEU A 213 8.24 -1.80 8.69
N PHE A 214 8.44 -0.53 8.34
CA PHE A 214 9.49 0.31 8.89
C PHE A 214 9.36 0.46 10.42
N SER A 215 8.14 0.54 10.93
CA SER A 215 7.89 0.69 12.37
C SER A 215 8.43 -0.46 13.23
N TYR A 216 8.72 -1.64 12.64
CA TYR A 216 9.40 -2.73 13.37
C TYR A 216 10.81 -2.35 13.79
N ILE A 217 11.51 -1.53 13.01
CA ILE A 217 12.83 -1.02 13.32
C ILE A 217 12.80 -0.20 14.62
N LEU A 218 11.72 0.59 14.82
CA LEU A 218 11.56 1.45 15.99
C LEU A 218 11.30 0.70 17.31
N THR A 219 10.77 -0.53 17.22
CA THR A 219 10.25 -1.23 18.41
C THR A 219 11.22 -2.20 19.07
N GLY A 220 12.52 -2.22 18.66
CA GLY A 220 13.51 -3.06 19.34
C GLY A 220 14.89 -3.04 18.75
N LYS A 221 15.84 -3.55 19.55
CA LYS A 221 17.28 -3.51 19.29
C LYS A 221 17.80 -4.68 18.42
N LYS A 222 16.98 -5.66 18.07
CA LYS A 222 17.43 -6.84 17.31
C LYS A 222 17.50 -6.56 15.80
N ILE A 223 18.60 -6.91 15.15
CA ILE A 223 18.84 -6.70 13.72
C ILE A 223 17.77 -7.36 12.83
N ILE A 224 17.17 -8.48 13.27
CA ILE A 224 16.10 -9.17 12.56
C ILE A 224 14.87 -8.29 12.28
N ARG A 225 14.71 -7.19 13.00
CA ARG A 225 13.59 -6.25 12.82
C ARG A 225 13.72 -5.36 11.58
N PHE A 226 14.91 -5.29 11.01
CA PHE A 226 15.12 -4.65 9.72
C PHE A 226 14.63 -5.52 8.56
N LEU A 227 14.57 -6.84 8.75
CA LEU A 227 14.29 -7.80 7.70
C LEU A 227 12.99 -7.50 6.92
N PRO A 228 11.83 -7.23 7.55
CA PRO A 228 10.61 -6.96 6.80
C PRO A 228 10.74 -5.76 5.85
N PHE A 229 11.41 -4.69 6.30
CA PHE A 229 11.59 -3.50 5.48
C PHE A 229 12.63 -3.73 4.36
N VAL A 230 13.71 -4.44 4.63
CA VAL A 230 14.71 -4.80 3.61
C VAL A 230 14.10 -5.67 2.51
N LEU A 231 13.30 -6.67 2.88
CA LEU A 231 12.58 -7.52 1.94
C LEU A 231 11.55 -6.73 1.11
N LEU A 232 10.90 -5.74 1.71
CA LEU A 232 10.00 -4.84 1.00
C LEU A 232 10.74 -3.99 -0.04
N VAL A 233 11.89 -3.41 0.31
CA VAL A 233 12.74 -2.67 -0.63
C VAL A 233 13.21 -3.57 -1.77
N PHE A 234 13.60 -4.81 -1.47
CA PHE A 234 13.94 -5.80 -2.49
C PHE A 234 12.79 -6.01 -3.49
N LEU A 235 11.55 -6.25 -3.00
CA LEU A 235 10.39 -6.40 -3.90
C LEU A 235 10.10 -5.13 -4.71
N ALA A 236 10.29 -3.95 -4.14
CA ALA A 236 10.13 -2.70 -4.86
C ALA A 236 11.13 -2.57 -6.03
N ILE A 237 12.36 -3.05 -5.85
CA ILE A 237 13.38 -3.08 -6.91
C ILE A 237 12.99 -4.07 -8.01
N VAL A 238 12.65 -5.31 -7.66
CA VAL A 238 12.37 -6.36 -8.65
C VAL A 238 11.04 -6.17 -9.36
N SER A 239 10.08 -5.45 -8.78
CA SER A 239 8.85 -5.02 -9.45
C SER A 239 9.13 -3.97 -10.54
N LYS A 240 10.33 -3.37 -10.55
CA LYS A 240 10.73 -2.27 -11.46
C LYS A 240 9.78 -1.07 -11.42
N SER A 241 9.08 -0.88 -10.30
CA SER A 241 8.20 0.28 -10.07
C SER A 241 9.01 1.45 -9.53
N ARG A 242 9.43 2.37 -10.41
CA ARG A 242 10.24 3.56 -10.04
C ARG A 242 9.53 4.40 -8.98
N THR A 243 8.22 4.62 -9.14
CA THR A 243 7.41 5.40 -8.20
C THR A 243 7.38 4.73 -6.81
N ALA A 244 7.15 3.43 -6.75
CA ALA A 244 7.14 2.71 -5.48
C ALA A 244 8.48 2.83 -4.76
N PHE A 245 9.58 2.60 -5.48
CA PHE A 245 10.92 2.71 -4.92
C PHE A 245 11.21 4.10 -4.34
N VAL A 246 10.94 5.17 -5.10
CA VAL A 246 11.16 6.55 -4.65
C VAL A 246 10.32 6.89 -3.42
N VAL A 247 9.02 6.54 -3.43
CA VAL A 247 8.12 6.84 -2.30
C VAL A 247 8.51 6.06 -1.05
N ILE A 248 8.90 4.78 -1.17
CA ILE A 248 9.37 3.97 -0.05
C ILE A 248 10.65 4.57 0.56
N LEU A 249 11.60 5.02 -0.28
CA LEU A 249 12.81 5.70 0.20
C LEU A 249 12.47 7.01 0.91
N LEU A 250 11.51 7.79 0.39
CA LEU A 250 11.05 9.01 1.04
C LEU A 250 10.42 8.73 2.40
N GLN A 251 9.58 7.69 2.50
CA GLN A 251 9.00 7.25 3.78
C GLN A 251 10.08 6.80 4.77
N ALA A 252 11.09 6.06 4.30
CA ALA A 252 12.22 5.66 5.14
C ALA A 252 13.01 6.89 5.62
N PHE A 253 13.25 7.85 4.75
CA PHE A 253 13.94 9.10 5.10
C PHE A 253 13.19 9.89 6.18
N VAL A 254 11.87 10.08 6.01
CA VAL A 254 11.02 10.68 7.04
C VAL A 254 11.08 9.89 8.34
N GLY A 255 11.01 8.55 8.26
CA GLY A 255 11.15 7.67 9.42
C GLY A 255 12.48 7.85 10.16
N VAL A 256 13.59 7.94 9.42
CA VAL A 256 14.93 8.20 9.99
C VAL A 256 15.01 9.58 10.65
N ILE A 257 14.43 10.62 10.04
CA ILE A 257 14.36 11.96 10.66
C ILE A 257 13.61 11.91 11.99
N LEU A 258 12.44 11.25 12.01
CA LEU A 258 11.66 11.08 13.24
C LEU A 258 12.45 10.30 14.31
N MET A 259 13.16 9.24 13.91
CA MET A 259 14.06 8.54 14.81
C MET A 259 15.15 9.45 15.38
N TYR A 260 15.75 10.27 14.54
CA TYR A 260 16.78 11.22 14.95
C TYR A 260 16.25 12.26 15.94
N ILE A 261 15.01 12.73 15.74
CA ILE A 261 14.38 13.72 16.62
C ILE A 261 14.01 13.12 17.97
N TYR A 262 13.41 11.93 17.99
CA TYR A 262 12.78 11.38 19.20
C TYR A 262 13.67 10.42 19.99
N TYR A 263 14.69 9.78 19.36
CA TYR A 263 15.51 8.75 20.03
C TYR A 263 16.96 9.21 20.19
N LYS A 264 17.34 9.61 21.42
CA LYS A 264 18.70 10.11 21.74
C LYS A 264 19.81 9.10 21.43
N ASP A 265 19.60 7.83 21.75
CA ASP A 265 20.57 6.76 21.48
C ASP A 265 20.82 6.60 19.97
N PHE A 266 19.78 6.74 19.17
CA PHE A 266 19.88 6.63 17.73
C PHE A 266 20.73 7.75 17.12
N ARG A 267 20.66 8.97 17.66
CA ARG A 267 21.46 10.13 17.17
C ARG A 267 22.94 9.84 17.17
N LYS A 268 23.44 9.18 18.22
CA LYS A 268 24.87 8.84 18.34
C LYS A 268 25.29 7.89 17.20
N TYR A 269 24.55 6.81 16.99
CA TYR A 269 24.87 5.84 15.94
C TYR A 269 24.65 6.42 14.53
N PHE A 270 23.60 7.24 14.37
CA PHE A 270 23.32 7.89 13.10
C PHE A 270 24.43 8.87 12.71
N ASN A 271 24.90 9.72 13.64
CA ASN A 271 25.98 10.66 13.37
C ASN A 271 27.30 9.94 13.03
N ILE A 272 27.57 8.83 13.69
CA ILE A 272 28.73 7.99 13.35
C ILE A 272 28.58 7.40 11.94
N ALA A 273 27.43 6.81 11.63
CA ALA A 273 27.15 6.27 10.30
C ALA A 273 27.22 7.33 9.21
N LEU A 274 26.65 8.51 9.46
CA LEU A 274 26.72 9.65 8.55
C LEU A 274 28.16 10.08 8.29
N LEU A 275 28.98 10.17 9.34
CA LEU A 275 30.38 10.51 9.23
C LEU A 275 31.13 9.51 8.34
N PHE A 276 30.93 8.20 8.57
CA PHE A 276 31.52 7.16 7.72
C PHE A 276 31.04 7.21 6.27
N THR A 277 29.75 7.52 6.05
CA THR A 277 29.22 7.67 4.70
C THR A 277 29.85 8.87 3.98
N VAL A 278 29.96 10.00 4.66
CA VAL A 278 30.61 11.21 4.09
C VAL A 278 32.07 10.94 3.77
N ILE A 279 32.82 10.30 4.67
CA ILE A 279 34.22 9.92 4.44
C ILE A 279 34.32 8.95 3.26
N GLY A 280 33.42 7.94 3.19
CA GLY A 280 33.39 6.97 2.08
C GLY A 280 33.12 7.62 0.74
N VAL A 281 32.11 8.49 0.66
CA VAL A 281 31.79 9.24 -0.57
C VAL A 281 32.94 10.16 -0.99
N ALA A 282 33.54 10.87 -0.02
CA ALA A 282 34.70 11.72 -0.28
C ALA A 282 35.88 10.93 -0.82
N SER A 283 36.18 9.76 -0.22
CA SER A 283 37.26 8.87 -0.66
C SER A 283 37.05 8.34 -2.08
N VAL A 284 35.80 7.87 -2.39
CA VAL A 284 35.46 7.39 -3.74
C VAL A 284 35.56 8.53 -4.75
N SER A 285 35.07 9.74 -4.41
CA SER A 285 35.16 10.90 -5.28
C SER A 285 36.62 11.32 -5.55
N PHE A 286 37.47 11.22 -4.54
CA PHE A 286 38.87 11.53 -4.68
C PHE A 286 39.59 10.53 -5.60
N VAL A 287 39.36 9.22 -5.39
CA VAL A 287 39.93 8.16 -6.24
C VAL A 287 39.43 8.27 -7.67
N TYR A 288 38.15 8.54 -7.86
CA TYR A 288 37.55 8.72 -9.20
C TYR A 288 38.17 9.93 -9.94
N ARG A 289 38.35 11.06 -9.24
CA ARG A 289 39.05 12.23 -9.83
C ARG A 289 40.48 11.92 -10.21
N ALA A 290 41.24 11.21 -9.35
CA ALA A 290 42.62 10.82 -9.65
C ALA A 290 42.68 9.95 -10.91
N ALA A 291 41.82 8.92 -11.00
CA ALA A 291 41.74 8.04 -12.17
C ALA A 291 41.38 8.76 -13.47
N VAL A 292 40.45 9.74 -13.41
CA VAL A 292 40.05 10.55 -14.57
C VAL A 292 41.21 11.47 -15.01
N THR A 293 41.97 12.04 -14.06
CA THR A 293 43.11 12.91 -14.37
C THR A 293 44.23 12.14 -15.03
N GLU A 294 44.55 10.90 -14.57
CA GLU A 294 45.53 10.02 -15.21
C GLU A 294 45.09 9.55 -16.61
N ALA A 295 43.81 9.41 -16.88
CA ALA A 295 43.28 8.99 -18.19
C ALA A 295 43.30 10.12 -19.25
N ILE A 296 43.48 11.37 -18.83
CA ILE A 296 43.50 12.57 -19.70
C ILE A 296 44.94 13.00 -20.01
N GLN A 297 45.93 12.56 -19.24
CA GLN A 297 47.34 12.72 -19.56
C GLN A 297 47.88 11.60 -20.45
#